data_d23c415a207b6bf085a20e87680315a8
#
_entry.id   d23c415a207b6bf085a20e87680315a8
#
_cell.length_a   1.000
_cell.length_b   1.000
_cell.length_c   1.000
_cell.angle_alpha   90.00
_cell.angle_beta   90.00
_cell.angle_gamma   90.00
#
_symmetry.space_group_name_H-M   'P 1'
#
loop_
_entity.id
_entity.type
_entity.pdbx_description
1 polymer ?
#
loop_
_entity_poly.entity_id
_entity_poly.type
_entity_poly.pdbx_seq_one_letter_code
_entity_poly.pdbx_strand_id
1 'polypeptide(L)'
;MAGMQRVEIAEGLSFSRIVYGMWRLCDDADTSPAHVRAKIETCLEQGITTMDQADIYGGYEAEAVMGAALKESPGLRERIEIVTKCDIVAPVGRHAGARVKHYDTSAAHIAACVDGSLKDMGIERIDLLLIHRPDPLMDQYETGAALDRAVASGKVRAVGVSNFLPHDWELLQSAMQTPLVTNQIEISLAAHTPFTDGQIAFLQRRGLPPMAWSPLGGGELMTGGNVALRDALLAVAEAQGVDAAAVAVAWLLHHPARILPVMGTNTLERIARLSDALKVEMDRQTWFELYTAALGREVA
;
A
#
# COMPACT_ATOMS: atom_id res chain seq x y z
N MET A 1 20.65 -6.16 15.51
CA MET A 1 19.80 -5.88 14.32
C MET A 1 19.10 -4.56 14.57
N ALA A 2 19.19 -3.56 13.68
CA ALA A 2 18.40 -2.36 13.80
C ALA A 2 16.92 -2.78 13.66
N GLY A 3 16.08 -2.40 14.65
CA GLY A 3 14.66 -2.71 14.60
C GLY A 3 14.00 -2.04 13.39
N MET A 4 12.85 -2.56 12.94
CA MET A 4 12.03 -1.98 11.87
C MET A 4 11.76 -0.51 12.19
N GLN A 5 12.20 0.39 11.32
CA GLN A 5 11.91 1.82 11.45
C GLN A 5 10.41 2.05 11.27
N ARG A 6 9.90 3.05 11.97
CA ARG A 6 8.52 3.51 11.83
C ARG A 6 8.48 4.89 11.18
N VAL A 7 7.48 5.11 10.37
CA VAL A 7 7.24 6.39 9.67
C VAL A 7 5.95 6.98 10.18
N GLU A 8 6.02 8.18 10.73
CA GLU A 8 4.82 8.91 11.14
C GLU A 8 4.02 9.31 9.89
N ILE A 9 2.73 8.96 9.91
CA ILE A 9 1.76 9.20 8.83
C ILE A 9 0.85 10.38 9.22
N ALA A 10 0.42 10.40 10.48
CA ALA A 10 -0.36 11.46 11.08
C ALA A 10 -0.02 11.54 12.56
N GLU A 11 -0.49 12.55 13.26
CA GLU A 11 -0.27 12.71 14.71
C GLU A 11 -0.66 11.44 15.47
N GLY A 12 0.31 10.87 16.14
CA GLY A 12 0.17 9.61 16.90
C GLY A 12 -0.06 8.35 16.06
N LEU A 13 -0.05 8.42 14.72
CA LEU A 13 -0.17 7.27 13.82
C LEU A 13 1.12 7.10 13.05
N SER A 14 1.81 5.97 13.24
CA SER A 14 2.99 5.61 12.46
C SER A 14 2.85 4.20 11.88
N PHE A 15 3.42 4.00 10.71
CA PHE A 15 3.44 2.73 9.99
C PHE A 15 4.83 2.09 10.03
N SER A 16 4.90 0.78 9.91
CA SER A 16 6.17 0.09 9.65
C SER A 16 6.75 0.52 8.31
N ARG A 17 8.08 0.56 8.21
CA ARG A 17 8.81 1.03 7.02
C ARG A 17 8.51 0.22 5.76
N ILE A 18 8.08 -1.04 5.94
CA ILE A 18 7.54 -1.94 4.92
C ILE A 18 6.10 -2.25 5.32
N VAL A 19 5.18 -2.29 4.35
CA VAL A 19 3.77 -2.59 4.52
C VAL A 19 3.47 -3.94 3.91
N TYR A 20 2.65 -4.77 4.56
CA TYR A 20 2.21 -6.04 4.00
C TYR A 20 0.89 -5.87 3.24
N GLY A 21 0.95 -6.02 1.91
CA GLY A 21 -0.20 -5.91 1.01
C GLY A 21 -0.95 -7.23 0.87
N MET A 22 -2.25 -7.19 1.06
CA MET A 22 -3.13 -8.37 1.08
C MET A 22 -4.01 -8.49 -0.18
N TRP A 23 -3.65 -7.81 -1.28
CA TRP A 23 -4.43 -7.84 -2.52
C TRP A 23 -4.68 -9.25 -3.04
N ARG A 24 -3.70 -10.16 -2.90
CA ARG A 24 -3.80 -11.56 -3.37
C ARG A 24 -4.21 -12.54 -2.28
N LEU A 25 -4.73 -12.06 -1.14
CA LEU A 25 -5.05 -12.93 0.00
C LEU A 25 -6.01 -14.05 -0.40
N CYS A 26 -7.04 -13.74 -1.21
CA CYS A 26 -8.02 -14.70 -1.67
C CYS A 26 -7.53 -15.57 -2.84
N ASP A 27 -6.37 -15.28 -3.44
CA ASP A 27 -5.74 -16.13 -4.47
C ASP A 27 -4.94 -17.27 -3.85
N ASP A 28 -4.78 -17.29 -2.53
CA ASP A 28 -4.10 -18.39 -1.83
C ASP A 28 -4.97 -19.65 -1.81
N ALA A 29 -4.33 -20.80 -1.91
CA ALA A 29 -4.99 -22.09 -1.78
C ALA A 29 -5.53 -22.34 -0.36
N ASP A 30 -4.94 -21.69 0.66
CA ASP A 30 -5.37 -21.74 2.05
C ASP A 30 -5.69 -20.34 2.58
N THR A 31 -6.98 -20.04 2.69
CA THR A 31 -7.51 -18.81 3.28
C THR A 31 -8.06 -19.02 4.69
N SER A 32 -7.70 -20.15 5.34
CA SER A 32 -8.12 -20.42 6.71
C SER A 32 -7.64 -19.35 7.67
N PRO A 33 -8.42 -19.05 8.74
CA PRO A 33 -8.01 -18.08 9.75
C PRO A 33 -6.63 -18.35 10.34
N ALA A 34 -6.29 -19.63 10.55
CA ALA A 34 -4.99 -20.03 11.09
C ALA A 34 -3.83 -19.66 10.12
N HIS A 35 -4.02 -19.88 8.80
CA HIS A 35 -2.99 -19.56 7.82
C HIS A 35 -2.84 -18.05 7.62
N VAL A 36 -3.95 -17.31 7.58
CA VAL A 36 -3.93 -15.83 7.51
C VAL A 36 -3.26 -15.24 8.75
N ARG A 37 -3.57 -15.76 9.93
CA ARG A 37 -2.88 -15.39 11.17
C ARG A 37 -1.38 -15.63 11.08
N ALA A 38 -0.96 -16.79 10.59
CA ALA A 38 0.47 -17.11 10.44
C ALA A 38 1.20 -16.10 9.55
N LYS A 39 0.57 -15.61 8.45
CA LYS A 39 1.13 -14.55 7.60
C LYS A 39 1.33 -13.25 8.38
N ILE A 40 0.31 -12.82 9.14
CA ILE A 40 0.39 -11.60 9.95
C ILE A 40 1.46 -11.74 11.05
N GLU A 41 1.48 -12.88 11.76
CA GLU A 41 2.47 -13.14 12.81
C GLU A 41 3.90 -13.16 12.24
N THR A 42 4.12 -13.78 11.07
CA THR A 42 5.42 -13.75 10.37
C THR A 42 5.84 -12.32 9.98
N CYS A 43 4.91 -11.45 9.64
CA CYS A 43 5.18 -10.01 9.46
C CYS A 43 5.59 -9.36 10.78
N LEU A 44 4.84 -9.61 11.86
CA LEU A 44 5.08 -9.02 13.17
C LEU A 44 6.44 -9.44 13.77
N GLU A 45 6.91 -10.65 13.51
CA GLU A 45 8.24 -11.13 13.92
C GLU A 45 9.38 -10.29 13.33
N GLN A 46 9.14 -9.64 12.19
CA GLN A 46 10.07 -8.73 11.53
C GLN A 46 9.81 -7.25 11.88
N GLY A 47 8.79 -6.95 12.69
CA GLY A 47 8.35 -5.59 12.99
C GLY A 47 7.50 -4.95 11.89
N ILE A 48 7.02 -5.71 10.90
CA ILE A 48 6.05 -5.26 9.90
C ILE A 48 4.68 -5.34 10.54
N THR A 49 4.11 -4.18 10.89
CA THR A 49 2.86 -4.06 11.63
C THR A 49 1.71 -3.53 10.78
N THR A 50 1.99 -2.97 9.60
CA THR A 50 0.98 -2.32 8.76
C THR A 50 0.48 -3.27 7.68
N MET A 51 -0.84 -3.53 7.68
CA MET A 51 -1.55 -4.41 6.74
C MET A 51 -2.36 -3.56 5.76
N ASP A 52 -2.18 -3.77 4.47
CA ASP A 52 -2.87 -3.02 3.41
C ASP A 52 -3.93 -3.86 2.74
N GLN A 53 -5.18 -3.44 2.90
CA GLN A 53 -6.38 -4.03 2.33
C GLN A 53 -7.08 -3.07 1.35
N ALA A 54 -8.13 -3.52 0.73
CA ALA A 54 -9.16 -2.73 0.07
C ALA A 54 -10.48 -3.52 0.03
N ASP A 55 -11.59 -2.82 0.04
CA ASP A 55 -12.92 -3.43 0.01
C ASP A 55 -13.14 -4.34 -1.21
N ILE A 56 -12.59 -3.95 -2.38
CA ILE A 56 -12.72 -4.71 -3.63
C ILE A 56 -11.82 -5.96 -3.69
N TYR A 57 -10.83 -6.12 -2.81
CA TYR A 57 -9.87 -7.23 -2.90
C TYR A 57 -10.58 -8.58 -2.75
N GLY A 58 -10.12 -9.57 -3.54
CA GLY A 58 -10.74 -10.88 -3.57
C GLY A 58 -12.23 -10.87 -3.99
N GLY A 59 -12.65 -9.89 -4.80
CA GLY A 59 -14.06 -9.75 -5.19
C GLY A 59 -14.95 -9.33 -4.02
N TYR A 60 -14.42 -8.53 -3.08
CA TYR A 60 -15.01 -8.04 -1.83
C TYR A 60 -15.04 -9.07 -0.68
N GLU A 61 -14.13 -10.04 -0.70
CA GLU A 61 -14.04 -11.07 0.35
C GLU A 61 -12.78 -10.97 1.22
N ALA A 62 -11.72 -10.28 0.75
CA ALA A 62 -10.42 -10.29 1.43
C ALA A 62 -10.47 -9.67 2.84
N GLU A 63 -11.30 -8.65 3.07
CA GLU A 63 -11.50 -8.06 4.38
C GLU A 63 -12.16 -9.05 5.35
N ALA A 64 -13.17 -9.81 4.90
CA ALA A 64 -13.83 -10.83 5.71
C ALA A 64 -12.90 -12.01 6.03
N VAL A 65 -12.05 -12.40 5.07
CA VAL A 65 -11.01 -13.44 5.27
C VAL A 65 -10.02 -13.00 6.35
N MET A 66 -9.55 -11.75 6.31
CA MET A 66 -8.70 -11.19 7.38
C MET A 66 -9.46 -11.10 8.70
N GLY A 67 -10.72 -10.64 8.67
CA GLY A 67 -11.59 -10.52 9.84
C GLY A 67 -11.80 -11.83 10.59
N ALA A 68 -11.92 -12.94 9.87
CA ALA A 68 -12.00 -14.27 10.48
C ALA A 68 -10.73 -14.61 11.28
N ALA A 69 -9.54 -14.27 10.76
CA ALA A 69 -8.28 -14.47 11.47
C ALA A 69 -8.16 -13.57 12.72
N LEU A 70 -8.60 -12.30 12.62
CA LEU A 70 -8.62 -11.38 13.77
C LEU A 70 -9.57 -11.87 14.87
N LYS A 71 -10.74 -12.37 14.51
CA LYS A 71 -11.73 -12.89 15.44
C LYS A 71 -11.22 -14.10 16.24
N GLU A 72 -10.47 -14.99 15.58
CA GLU A 72 -9.88 -16.18 16.21
C GLU A 72 -8.57 -15.87 16.99
N SER A 73 -8.06 -14.64 16.89
CA SER A 73 -6.78 -14.24 17.50
C SER A 73 -6.94 -12.96 18.31
N PRO A 74 -7.57 -13.01 19.51
CA PRO A 74 -7.71 -11.85 20.38
C PRO A 74 -6.36 -11.18 20.64
N GLY A 75 -6.33 -9.86 20.57
CA GLY A 75 -5.11 -9.07 20.73
C GLY A 75 -4.26 -8.91 19.47
N LEU A 76 -4.59 -9.56 18.35
CA LEU A 76 -3.85 -9.38 17.10
C LEU A 76 -4.13 -7.98 16.50
N ARG A 77 -5.38 -7.50 16.59
CA ARG A 77 -5.79 -6.18 16.09
C ARG A 77 -4.99 -5.03 16.72
N GLU A 78 -4.69 -5.11 17.99
CA GLU A 78 -3.96 -4.08 18.75
C GLU A 78 -2.46 -4.01 18.37
N ARG A 79 -1.97 -5.02 17.68
CA ARG A 79 -0.56 -5.13 17.27
C ARG A 79 -0.32 -4.66 15.84
N ILE A 80 -1.38 -4.32 15.10
CA ILE A 80 -1.30 -3.96 13.68
C ILE A 80 -2.00 -2.65 13.38
N GLU A 81 -1.55 -1.96 12.36
CA GLU A 81 -2.29 -0.88 11.71
C GLU A 81 -2.95 -1.43 10.43
N ILE A 82 -4.19 -1.03 10.19
CA ILE A 82 -4.97 -1.46 9.02
C ILE A 82 -5.22 -0.28 8.10
N VAL A 83 -4.74 -0.42 6.86
CA VAL A 83 -5.09 0.43 5.73
C VAL A 83 -6.16 -0.27 4.92
N THR A 84 -7.23 0.42 4.54
CA THR A 84 -8.18 -0.07 3.54
C THR A 84 -8.60 1.04 2.58
N LYS A 85 -9.33 0.68 1.53
CA LYS A 85 -9.66 1.57 0.42
C LYS A 85 -11.11 1.35 0.00
N CYS A 86 -11.72 2.39 -0.54
CA CYS A 86 -13.08 2.33 -1.10
C CYS A 86 -13.16 3.10 -2.42
N ASP A 87 -14.31 3.08 -3.06
CA ASP A 87 -14.78 3.76 -4.26
C ASP A 87 -14.86 2.94 -5.54
N ILE A 88 -14.12 1.83 -5.67
CA ILE A 88 -14.24 1.01 -6.87
C ILE A 88 -15.48 0.13 -6.77
N VAL A 89 -16.39 0.29 -7.72
CA VAL A 89 -17.55 -0.59 -7.90
C VAL A 89 -17.31 -1.48 -9.11
N ALA A 90 -17.01 -2.76 -8.88
CA ALA A 90 -16.84 -3.76 -9.93
C ALA A 90 -18.06 -4.72 -9.96
N PRO A 91 -18.51 -5.20 -11.14
CA PRO A 91 -19.67 -6.08 -11.27
C PRO A 91 -19.38 -7.52 -10.80
N VAL A 92 -18.92 -7.66 -9.55
CA VAL A 92 -18.60 -8.92 -8.88
C VAL A 92 -19.05 -8.87 -7.41
N GLY A 93 -19.15 -10.01 -6.76
CA GLY A 93 -19.49 -10.12 -5.34
C GLY A 93 -20.76 -9.32 -4.99
N ARG A 94 -20.66 -8.50 -3.94
CA ARG A 94 -21.79 -7.65 -3.47
C ARG A 94 -22.27 -6.61 -4.49
N HIS A 95 -21.50 -6.33 -5.53
CA HIS A 95 -21.83 -5.39 -6.61
C HIS A 95 -22.10 -6.07 -7.96
N ALA A 96 -22.40 -7.38 -7.99
CA ALA A 96 -22.65 -8.15 -9.22
C ALA A 96 -23.78 -7.56 -10.10
N GLY A 97 -24.67 -6.74 -9.55
CA GLY A 97 -25.71 -6.02 -10.29
C GLY A 97 -25.24 -4.76 -11.02
N ALA A 98 -24.00 -4.31 -10.83
CA ALA A 98 -23.46 -3.15 -11.54
C ALA A 98 -23.26 -3.48 -13.02
N ARG A 99 -23.67 -2.56 -13.92
CA ARG A 99 -23.58 -2.77 -15.37
C ARG A 99 -22.18 -2.65 -15.92
N VAL A 100 -21.35 -1.82 -15.27
CA VAL A 100 -19.95 -1.56 -15.65
C VAL A 100 -19.13 -1.33 -14.38
N LYS A 101 -17.84 -1.56 -14.47
CA LYS A 101 -16.91 -1.09 -13.44
C LYS A 101 -16.84 0.44 -13.48
N HIS A 102 -17.03 1.06 -12.33
CA HIS A 102 -16.96 2.52 -12.18
C HIS A 102 -16.41 2.90 -10.80
N TYR A 103 -16.23 4.17 -10.57
CA TYR A 103 -15.90 4.73 -9.27
C TYR A 103 -17.12 5.43 -8.69
N ASP A 104 -17.25 5.42 -7.37
CA ASP A 104 -18.31 6.11 -6.65
C ASP A 104 -17.72 6.73 -5.39
N THR A 105 -17.51 8.04 -5.44
CA THR A 105 -17.01 8.86 -4.34
C THR A 105 -18.11 9.63 -3.62
N SER A 106 -19.39 9.25 -3.83
CA SER A 106 -20.52 9.83 -3.12
C SER A 106 -20.46 9.58 -1.61
N ALA A 107 -21.05 10.49 -0.84
CA ALA A 107 -21.09 10.37 0.62
C ALA A 107 -21.77 9.09 1.10
N ALA A 108 -22.83 8.66 0.40
CA ALA A 108 -23.56 7.45 0.73
C ALA A 108 -22.69 6.20 0.51
N HIS A 109 -21.95 6.14 -0.61
CA HIS A 109 -21.09 5.01 -0.92
C HIS A 109 -19.90 4.93 0.04
N ILE A 110 -19.20 6.04 0.29
CA ILE A 110 -18.08 6.09 1.26
C ILE A 110 -18.53 5.61 2.64
N ALA A 111 -19.69 6.09 3.14
CA ALA A 111 -20.19 5.67 4.44
C ALA A 111 -20.52 4.17 4.47
N ALA A 112 -21.16 3.64 3.41
CA ALA A 112 -21.46 2.22 3.30
C ALA A 112 -20.18 1.35 3.23
N CYS A 113 -19.14 1.80 2.51
CA CYS A 113 -17.86 1.10 2.44
C CYS A 113 -17.15 1.07 3.80
N VAL A 114 -17.10 2.21 4.53
CA VAL A 114 -16.52 2.27 5.88
C VAL A 114 -17.24 1.29 6.81
N ASP A 115 -18.57 1.31 6.85
CA ASP A 115 -19.35 0.41 7.70
C ASP A 115 -19.19 -1.05 7.28
N GLY A 116 -19.11 -1.32 5.97
CA GLY A 116 -18.83 -2.63 5.41
C GLY A 116 -17.47 -3.17 5.84
N SER A 117 -16.41 -2.39 5.66
CA SER A 117 -15.04 -2.76 6.04
C SER A 117 -14.90 -3.03 7.53
N LEU A 118 -15.50 -2.17 8.38
CA LEU A 118 -15.52 -2.38 9.84
C LEU A 118 -16.21 -3.70 10.22
N LYS A 119 -17.35 -3.98 9.59
CA LYS A 119 -18.12 -5.21 9.81
C LYS A 119 -17.38 -6.45 9.31
N ASP A 120 -16.86 -6.41 8.09
CA ASP A 120 -16.20 -7.54 7.44
C ASP A 120 -14.92 -7.93 8.18
N MET A 121 -14.12 -6.95 8.60
CA MET A 121 -12.92 -7.18 9.41
C MET A 121 -13.21 -7.42 10.90
N GLY A 122 -14.43 -7.13 11.38
CA GLY A 122 -14.80 -7.27 12.80
C GLY A 122 -14.02 -6.31 13.71
N ILE A 123 -13.77 -5.09 13.26
CA ILE A 123 -13.00 -4.05 13.95
C ILE A 123 -13.84 -2.80 14.20
N GLU A 124 -13.47 -2.02 15.21
CA GLU A 124 -14.18 -0.78 15.55
C GLU A 124 -13.63 0.46 14.81
N ARG A 125 -12.38 0.39 14.31
CA ARG A 125 -11.72 1.52 13.69
C ARG A 125 -10.71 1.10 12.64
N ILE A 126 -10.74 1.80 11.49
CA ILE A 126 -9.74 1.76 10.42
C ILE A 126 -8.64 2.76 10.74
N ASP A 127 -7.36 2.38 10.62
CA ASP A 127 -6.25 3.31 10.89
C ASP A 127 -6.03 4.29 9.74
N LEU A 128 -6.15 3.84 8.49
CA LEU A 128 -6.09 4.71 7.30
C LEU A 128 -7.09 4.24 6.25
N LEU A 129 -7.97 5.15 5.83
CA LEU A 129 -8.87 4.95 4.68
C LEU A 129 -8.34 5.72 3.47
N LEU A 130 -8.24 5.05 2.32
CA LEU A 130 -7.87 5.68 1.05
C LEU A 130 -9.06 5.73 0.09
N ILE A 131 -9.25 6.85 -0.60
CA ILE A 131 -9.97 6.85 -1.87
C ILE A 131 -9.10 6.10 -2.87
N HIS A 132 -9.61 4.98 -3.43
CA HIS A 132 -8.81 4.00 -4.16
C HIS A 132 -8.36 4.52 -5.54
N ARG A 133 -9.23 5.28 -6.21
CA ARG A 133 -8.98 5.86 -7.55
C ARG A 133 -9.54 7.29 -7.65
N PRO A 134 -8.92 8.18 -8.42
CA PRO A 134 -9.52 9.46 -8.74
C PRO A 134 -10.78 9.22 -9.59
N ASP A 135 -11.94 9.64 -9.07
CA ASP A 135 -13.21 9.55 -9.77
C ASP A 135 -13.39 10.79 -10.68
N PRO A 136 -13.53 10.61 -12.00
CA PRO A 136 -13.79 11.73 -12.91
C PRO A 136 -15.09 12.49 -12.61
N LEU A 137 -16.02 11.89 -11.86
CA LEU A 137 -17.29 12.49 -11.46
C LEU A 137 -17.29 12.96 -10.00
N MET A 138 -16.14 13.00 -9.33
CA MET A 138 -16.04 13.41 -7.93
C MET A 138 -16.56 14.81 -7.70
N ASP A 139 -17.56 14.96 -6.83
CA ASP A 139 -17.86 16.24 -6.18
C ASP A 139 -16.97 16.36 -4.94
N GLN A 140 -15.96 17.22 -5.02
CA GLN A 140 -14.97 17.39 -3.95
C GLN A 140 -15.59 17.82 -2.60
N TYR A 141 -16.71 18.56 -2.62
CA TYR A 141 -17.38 19.00 -1.39
C TYR A 141 -18.13 17.85 -0.72
N GLU A 142 -18.83 17.03 -1.51
CA GLU A 142 -19.53 15.84 -1.01
C GLU A 142 -18.55 14.80 -0.48
N THR A 143 -17.53 14.47 -1.28
CA THR A 143 -16.48 13.48 -0.95
C THR A 143 -15.67 13.96 0.26
N GLY A 144 -15.21 15.21 0.27
CA GLY A 144 -14.45 15.78 1.37
C GLY A 144 -15.23 15.78 2.68
N ALA A 145 -16.49 16.22 2.65
CA ALA A 145 -17.35 16.18 3.84
C ALA A 145 -17.63 14.74 4.32
N ALA A 146 -17.68 13.75 3.44
CA ALA A 146 -17.84 12.34 3.82
C ALA A 146 -16.60 11.81 4.56
N LEU A 147 -15.41 12.12 4.08
CA LEU A 147 -14.14 11.75 4.72
C LEU A 147 -13.97 12.46 6.08
N ASP A 148 -14.26 13.76 6.16
CA ASP A 148 -14.26 14.51 7.43
C ASP A 148 -15.21 13.89 8.46
N ARG A 149 -16.42 13.48 8.05
CA ARG A 149 -17.38 12.77 8.93
C ARG A 149 -16.87 11.42 9.39
N ALA A 150 -16.22 10.65 8.50
CA ALA A 150 -15.67 9.34 8.84
C ALA A 150 -14.60 9.45 9.93
N VAL A 151 -13.75 10.49 9.87
CA VAL A 151 -12.75 10.79 10.90
C VAL A 151 -13.42 11.32 12.18
N ALA A 152 -14.31 12.29 12.07
CA ALA A 152 -15.00 12.88 13.22
C ALA A 152 -15.83 11.87 14.02
N SER A 153 -16.36 10.83 13.35
CA SER A 153 -17.10 9.73 14.01
C SER A 153 -16.21 8.75 14.78
N GLY A 154 -14.88 8.83 14.61
CA GLY A 154 -13.92 7.90 15.19
C GLY A 154 -13.82 6.54 14.47
N LYS A 155 -14.61 6.30 13.41
CA LYS A 155 -14.55 5.07 12.59
C LYS A 155 -13.26 4.95 11.78
N VAL A 156 -12.70 6.09 11.39
CA VAL A 156 -11.45 6.20 10.63
C VAL A 156 -10.51 7.13 11.37
N ARG A 157 -9.23 6.76 11.49
CA ARG A 157 -8.24 7.55 12.21
C ARG A 157 -7.57 8.60 11.33
N ALA A 158 -7.26 8.23 10.08
CA ALA A 158 -6.67 9.12 9.10
C ALA A 158 -7.20 8.78 7.69
N VAL A 159 -7.12 9.74 6.79
CA VAL A 159 -7.57 9.60 5.40
C VAL A 159 -6.46 9.97 4.42
N GLY A 160 -6.45 9.32 3.28
CA GLY A 160 -5.53 9.57 2.19
C GLY A 160 -6.17 9.20 0.86
N VAL A 161 -5.35 9.11 -0.18
CA VAL A 161 -5.81 8.79 -1.52
C VAL A 161 -4.89 7.75 -2.17
N SER A 162 -5.33 7.20 -3.29
CA SER A 162 -4.52 6.31 -4.10
C SER A 162 -4.65 6.69 -5.58
N ASN A 163 -3.51 6.71 -6.30
CA ASN A 163 -3.41 7.04 -7.72
C ASN A 163 -3.86 8.47 -8.10
N PHE A 164 -3.94 9.38 -7.16
CA PHE A 164 -4.24 10.79 -7.42
C PHE A 164 -3.01 11.49 -7.98
N LEU A 165 -3.20 12.31 -9.00
CA LEU A 165 -2.21 13.28 -9.42
C LEU A 165 -2.22 14.49 -8.46
N PRO A 166 -1.17 15.34 -8.47
CA PRO A 166 -1.13 16.50 -7.57
C PRO A 166 -2.36 17.41 -7.63
N HIS A 167 -2.95 17.60 -8.80
CA HIS A 167 -4.14 18.43 -8.96
C HIS A 167 -5.44 17.75 -8.45
N ASP A 168 -5.55 16.43 -8.56
CA ASP A 168 -6.68 15.67 -7.98
C ASP A 168 -6.63 15.75 -6.45
N TRP A 169 -5.41 15.63 -5.89
CA TRP A 169 -5.17 15.80 -4.46
C TRP A 169 -5.59 17.20 -4.00
N GLU A 170 -5.11 18.25 -4.68
CA GLU A 170 -5.40 19.62 -4.32
C GLU A 170 -6.89 19.93 -4.44
N LEU A 171 -7.56 19.40 -5.44
CA LEU A 171 -9.02 19.52 -5.62
C LEU A 171 -9.75 18.97 -4.38
N LEU A 172 -9.48 17.73 -4.01
CA LEU A 172 -10.15 17.10 -2.86
C LEU A 172 -9.77 17.79 -1.55
N GLN A 173 -8.48 18.04 -1.31
CA GLN A 173 -8.02 18.67 -0.07
C GLN A 173 -8.58 20.08 0.11
N SER A 174 -8.86 20.82 -0.95
CA SER A 174 -9.43 22.17 -0.86
C SER A 174 -10.82 22.20 -0.22
N ALA A 175 -11.52 21.07 -0.21
CA ALA A 175 -12.87 20.94 0.35
C ALA A 175 -12.91 20.18 1.69
N MET A 176 -11.74 19.85 2.27
CA MET A 176 -11.63 19.08 3.51
C MET A 176 -11.02 19.88 4.65
N GLN A 177 -11.49 19.57 5.87
CA GLN A 177 -10.85 20.03 7.11
C GLN A 177 -9.73 19.07 7.56
N THR A 178 -9.96 17.79 7.37
CA THR A 178 -9.00 16.74 7.71
C THR A 178 -7.89 16.70 6.66
N PRO A 179 -6.60 16.69 7.05
CA PRO A 179 -5.52 16.58 6.09
C PRO A 179 -5.46 15.17 5.47
N LEU A 180 -5.25 15.10 4.16
CA LEU A 180 -4.85 13.88 3.49
C LEU A 180 -3.38 13.57 3.85
N VAL A 181 -3.08 12.32 4.26
CA VAL A 181 -1.79 12.00 4.87
C VAL A 181 -0.84 11.21 3.98
N THR A 182 -1.32 10.63 2.90
CA THR A 182 -0.52 9.85 1.94
C THR A 182 -1.25 9.66 0.62
N ASN A 183 -0.48 9.34 -0.42
CA ASN A 183 -0.98 8.84 -1.69
C ASN A 183 -0.34 7.47 -1.97
N GLN A 184 -1.16 6.44 -2.17
CA GLN A 184 -0.66 5.13 -2.58
C GLN A 184 -0.64 5.04 -4.10
N ILE A 185 0.55 5.02 -4.69
CA ILE A 185 0.77 5.07 -6.15
C ILE A 185 1.69 3.94 -6.61
N GLU A 186 1.67 3.62 -7.90
CA GLU A 186 2.59 2.65 -8.47
C GLU A 186 4.00 3.21 -8.51
N ILE A 187 4.92 2.59 -7.77
CA ILE A 187 6.33 2.97 -7.81
C ILE A 187 7.20 1.72 -7.74
N SER A 188 8.03 1.54 -8.74
CA SER A 188 9.04 0.47 -8.79
C SER A 188 10.09 0.81 -9.83
N LEU A 189 11.10 -0.04 -9.98
CA LEU A 189 12.02 0.03 -11.12
C LEU A 189 11.34 -0.23 -12.47
N ALA A 190 10.15 -0.85 -12.50
CA ALA A 190 9.32 -0.99 -13.70
C ALA A 190 8.36 0.21 -13.90
N ALA A 191 8.00 0.92 -12.82
CA ALA A 191 7.06 2.04 -12.83
C ALA A 191 7.69 3.26 -12.14
N HIS A 192 8.63 3.90 -12.81
CA HIS A 192 9.45 4.99 -12.27
C HIS A 192 8.98 6.40 -12.69
N THR A 193 7.92 6.51 -13.48
CA THR A 193 7.34 7.80 -13.91
C THR A 193 7.06 8.77 -12.77
N PRO A 194 6.59 8.34 -11.56
CA PRO A 194 6.33 9.25 -10.43
C PRO A 194 7.55 10.07 -9.97
N PHE A 195 8.78 9.66 -10.31
CA PHE A 195 9.99 10.44 -10.01
C PHE A 195 10.17 11.66 -10.94
N THR A 196 9.49 11.68 -12.09
CA THR A 196 9.68 12.71 -13.13
C THR A 196 8.42 13.51 -13.47
N ASP A 197 7.23 13.03 -13.10
CA ASP A 197 5.94 13.68 -13.38
C ASP A 197 5.45 14.62 -12.25
N GLY A 198 6.24 14.74 -11.18
CA GLY A 198 5.96 15.62 -10.05
C GLY A 198 5.24 14.97 -8.87
N GLN A 199 4.74 13.75 -8.98
CA GLN A 199 4.01 13.08 -7.89
C GLN A 199 4.86 12.92 -6.61
N ILE A 200 6.09 12.39 -6.76
CA ILE A 200 7.00 12.24 -5.61
C ILE A 200 7.42 13.60 -5.05
N ALA A 201 7.80 14.55 -5.91
CA ALA A 201 8.19 15.90 -5.48
C ALA A 201 7.06 16.63 -4.73
N PHE A 202 5.82 16.46 -5.17
CA PHE A 202 4.64 17.00 -4.52
C PHE A 202 4.46 16.49 -3.09
N LEU A 203 4.56 15.17 -2.89
CA LEU A 203 4.44 14.53 -1.58
C LEU A 203 5.63 14.85 -0.68
N GLN A 204 6.86 14.77 -1.21
CA GLN A 204 8.09 15.05 -0.49
C GLN A 204 8.12 16.49 0.04
N ARG A 205 7.72 17.49 -0.77
CA ARG A 205 7.62 18.89 -0.35
C ARG A 205 6.70 19.07 0.85
N ARG A 206 5.65 18.26 0.97
CA ARG A 206 4.70 18.27 2.07
C ARG A 206 5.11 17.42 3.27
N GLY A 207 6.23 16.70 3.18
CA GLY A 207 6.65 15.76 4.21
C GLY A 207 5.80 14.50 4.30
N LEU A 208 4.97 14.23 3.28
CA LEU A 208 4.04 13.10 3.24
C LEU A 208 4.72 11.88 2.61
N PRO A 209 4.79 10.74 3.30
CA PRO A 209 5.39 9.52 2.75
C PRO A 209 4.43 8.88 1.73
N PRO A 210 4.85 8.66 0.47
CA PRO A 210 4.06 7.88 -0.47
C PRO A 210 4.09 6.40 -0.12
N MET A 211 2.98 5.68 -0.37
CA MET A 211 2.94 4.23 -0.34
C MET A 211 3.13 3.70 -1.77
N ALA A 212 4.01 2.72 -1.96
CA ALA A 212 4.32 2.17 -3.28
C ALA A 212 3.62 0.82 -3.47
N TRP A 213 2.52 0.78 -4.23
CA TRP A 213 1.96 -0.50 -4.63
C TRP A 213 2.75 -1.10 -5.80
N SER A 214 2.71 -2.43 -5.94
CA SER A 214 3.50 -3.21 -6.90
C SER A 214 5.01 -2.87 -6.92
N PRO A 215 5.70 -2.83 -5.77
CA PRO A 215 7.10 -2.43 -5.71
C PRO A 215 8.05 -3.35 -6.49
N LEU A 216 7.58 -4.54 -6.88
CA LEU A 216 8.26 -5.50 -7.76
C LEU A 216 7.64 -5.59 -9.17
N GLY A 217 6.86 -4.57 -9.61
CA GLY A 217 6.18 -4.57 -10.90
C GLY A 217 5.21 -5.74 -11.07
N GLY A 218 4.45 -6.09 -10.01
CA GLY A 218 3.57 -7.26 -10.04
C GLY A 218 4.29 -8.62 -10.12
N GLY A 219 5.62 -8.64 -9.98
CA GLY A 219 6.51 -9.79 -10.15
C GLY A 219 7.36 -9.74 -11.43
N GLU A 220 7.11 -8.79 -12.32
CA GLU A 220 7.82 -8.64 -13.59
C GLU A 220 9.34 -8.46 -13.38
N LEU A 221 9.75 -7.70 -12.38
CA LEU A 221 11.17 -7.48 -12.07
C LEU A 221 11.93 -8.79 -11.75
N MET A 222 11.22 -9.82 -11.31
CA MET A 222 11.81 -11.13 -10.95
C MET A 222 11.80 -12.13 -12.11
N THR A 223 10.88 -11.97 -13.07
CA THR A 223 10.65 -12.94 -14.15
C THR A 223 10.79 -12.34 -15.55
N GLY A 224 10.86 -11.01 -15.65
CA GLY A 224 10.57 -10.28 -16.87
C GLY A 224 11.73 -9.94 -17.77
N GLY A 225 11.40 -9.22 -18.83
CA GLY A 225 12.19 -9.04 -20.05
C GLY A 225 13.32 -8.01 -20.01
N ASN A 226 13.45 -7.18 -18.97
CA ASN A 226 14.60 -6.26 -18.88
C ASN A 226 15.82 -7.00 -18.29
N VAL A 227 16.58 -7.66 -19.18
CA VAL A 227 17.75 -8.47 -18.82
C VAL A 227 18.80 -7.60 -18.08
N ALA A 228 19.07 -6.38 -18.56
CA ALA A 228 20.07 -5.51 -17.95
C ALA A 228 19.70 -5.15 -16.49
N LEU A 229 18.44 -4.83 -16.23
CA LEU A 229 17.97 -4.54 -14.89
C LEU A 229 18.02 -5.77 -13.98
N ARG A 230 17.58 -6.92 -14.50
CA ARG A 230 17.64 -8.18 -13.76
C ARG A 230 19.08 -8.53 -13.37
N ASP A 231 20.02 -8.43 -14.31
CA ASP A 231 21.42 -8.76 -14.06
C ASP A 231 22.05 -7.78 -13.06
N ALA A 232 21.71 -6.49 -13.14
CA ALA A 232 22.14 -5.49 -12.16
C ALA A 232 21.58 -5.78 -10.74
N LEU A 233 20.29 -6.14 -10.63
CA LEU A 233 19.69 -6.53 -9.35
C LEU A 233 20.36 -7.77 -8.76
N LEU A 234 20.66 -8.78 -9.59
CA LEU A 234 21.30 -10.02 -9.16
C LEU A 234 22.75 -9.76 -8.71
N ALA A 235 23.50 -8.89 -9.39
CA ALA A 235 24.86 -8.55 -9.01
C ALA A 235 24.93 -7.91 -7.61
N VAL A 236 24.04 -6.96 -7.31
CA VAL A 236 23.93 -6.34 -5.98
C VAL A 236 23.49 -7.37 -4.94
N ALA A 237 22.51 -8.22 -5.29
CA ALA A 237 21.99 -9.25 -4.40
C ALA A 237 23.08 -10.27 -4.00
N GLU A 238 23.86 -10.74 -4.95
CA GLU A 238 24.98 -11.67 -4.73
C GLU A 238 26.05 -11.04 -3.84
N ALA A 239 26.44 -9.79 -4.14
CA ALA A 239 27.48 -9.07 -3.38
C ALA A 239 27.07 -8.86 -1.91
N GLN A 240 25.78 -8.77 -1.61
CA GLN A 240 25.28 -8.47 -0.27
C GLN A 240 24.56 -9.67 0.43
N GLY A 241 24.52 -10.83 -0.20
CA GLY A 241 23.95 -12.04 0.38
C GLY A 241 22.44 -11.97 0.62
N VAL A 242 21.71 -11.25 -0.22
CA VAL A 242 20.25 -11.10 -0.19
C VAL A 242 19.62 -11.58 -1.51
N ASP A 243 18.30 -11.54 -1.64
CA ASP A 243 17.65 -11.78 -2.94
C ASP A 243 17.43 -10.47 -3.73
N ALA A 244 17.21 -10.61 -5.05
CA ALA A 244 16.99 -9.48 -5.94
C ALA A 244 15.74 -8.65 -5.58
N ALA A 245 14.72 -9.29 -4.96
CA ALA A 245 13.53 -8.58 -4.49
C ALA A 245 13.87 -7.63 -3.33
N ALA A 246 14.74 -8.05 -2.41
CA ALA A 246 15.25 -7.21 -1.34
C ALA A 246 15.98 -5.97 -1.88
N VAL A 247 16.80 -6.13 -2.93
CA VAL A 247 17.51 -5.01 -3.59
C VAL A 247 16.52 -4.05 -4.24
N ALA A 248 15.53 -4.56 -4.98
CA ALA A 248 14.50 -3.72 -5.64
C ALA A 248 13.67 -2.92 -4.62
N VAL A 249 13.35 -3.51 -3.46
CA VAL A 249 12.65 -2.83 -2.36
C VAL A 249 13.57 -1.81 -1.69
N ALA A 250 14.84 -2.15 -1.44
CA ALA A 250 15.82 -1.25 -0.86
C ALA A 250 16.03 0.01 -1.71
N TRP A 251 15.95 -0.11 -3.04
CA TRP A 251 15.99 1.02 -3.95
C TRP A 251 14.90 2.05 -3.65
N LEU A 252 13.66 1.62 -3.37
CA LEU A 252 12.58 2.49 -2.92
C LEU A 252 12.81 3.05 -1.52
N LEU A 253 13.28 2.20 -0.60
CA LEU A 253 13.54 2.58 0.78
C LEU A 253 14.64 3.65 0.90
N HIS A 254 15.59 3.69 -0.02
CA HIS A 254 16.67 4.67 -0.02
C HIS A 254 16.21 6.10 -0.36
N HIS A 255 15.04 6.25 -1.03
CA HIS A 255 14.57 7.55 -1.48
C HIS A 255 14.17 8.47 -0.30
N PRO A 256 14.57 9.77 -0.31
CA PRO A 256 14.33 10.71 0.79
C PRO A 256 12.86 11.05 1.05
N ALA A 257 11.95 10.75 0.11
CA ALA A 257 10.50 10.88 0.32
C ALA A 257 9.94 9.84 1.32
N ARG A 258 10.77 8.95 1.87
CA ARG A 258 10.36 7.92 2.84
C ARG A 258 9.28 6.98 2.28
N ILE A 259 9.45 6.56 1.02
CA ILE A 259 8.52 5.68 0.32
C ILE A 259 8.26 4.41 1.16
N LEU A 260 6.99 4.02 1.33
CA LEU A 260 6.55 2.82 2.04
C LEU A 260 6.18 1.72 1.03
N PRO A 261 7.07 0.76 0.74
CA PRO A 261 6.76 -0.35 -0.16
C PRO A 261 5.64 -1.23 0.40
N VAL A 262 4.61 -1.51 -0.42
CA VAL A 262 3.50 -2.40 -0.10
C VAL A 262 3.79 -3.76 -0.73
N MET A 263 4.29 -4.68 0.07
CA MET A 263 4.76 -5.99 -0.37
C MET A 263 3.65 -7.04 -0.32
N GLY A 264 3.30 -7.63 -1.47
CA GLY A 264 2.25 -8.63 -1.58
C GLY A 264 2.81 -10.01 -1.96
N THR A 265 2.71 -10.98 -1.06
CA THR A 265 3.01 -12.40 -1.32
C THR A 265 2.21 -13.29 -0.37
N ASN A 266 1.80 -14.47 -0.82
CA ASN A 266 1.11 -15.45 0.02
C ASN A 266 2.05 -16.51 0.62
N THR A 267 3.29 -16.60 0.14
CA THR A 267 4.27 -17.61 0.54
C THR A 267 4.93 -17.21 1.86
N LEU A 268 4.75 -17.98 2.93
CA LEU A 268 5.29 -17.70 4.27
C LEU A 268 6.81 -17.50 4.26
N GLU A 269 7.54 -18.31 3.50
CA GLU A 269 9.01 -18.20 3.37
C GLU A 269 9.43 -16.86 2.74
N ARG A 270 8.63 -16.31 1.82
CA ARG A 270 8.89 -14.98 1.26
C ARG A 270 8.49 -13.88 2.24
N ILE A 271 7.37 -14.05 2.95
CA ILE A 271 6.95 -13.12 3.99
C ILE A 271 8.04 -12.98 5.04
N ALA A 272 8.62 -14.10 5.51
CA ALA A 272 9.68 -14.14 6.53
C ALA A 272 10.96 -13.38 6.12
N ARG A 273 11.10 -13.00 4.85
CA ARG A 273 12.29 -12.32 4.31
C ARG A 273 12.04 -10.88 3.85
N LEU A 274 10.84 -10.34 4.05
CA LEU A 274 10.50 -8.99 3.59
C LEU A 274 11.43 -7.92 4.20
N SER A 275 11.86 -8.11 5.44
CA SER A 275 12.78 -7.20 6.12
C SER A 275 14.23 -7.26 5.63
N ASP A 276 14.60 -8.23 4.78
CA ASP A 276 15.94 -8.33 4.21
C ASP A 276 16.30 -7.08 3.38
N ALA A 277 15.30 -6.41 2.82
CA ALA A 277 15.47 -5.13 2.13
C ALA A 277 16.09 -4.03 3.01
N LEU A 278 15.93 -4.10 4.33
CA LEU A 278 16.53 -3.14 5.27
C LEU A 278 18.01 -3.41 5.55
N LYS A 279 18.54 -4.55 5.11
CA LYS A 279 19.94 -4.92 5.27
C LYS A 279 20.80 -4.47 4.08
N VAL A 280 20.15 -4.10 2.96
CA VAL A 280 20.84 -3.73 1.73
C VAL A 280 21.46 -2.34 1.89
N GLU A 281 22.77 -2.29 1.70
CA GLU A 281 23.50 -1.02 1.60
C GLU A 281 23.34 -0.49 0.18
N MET A 282 22.81 0.73 0.07
CA MET A 282 22.50 1.38 -1.20
C MET A 282 23.17 2.74 -1.24
N ASP A 283 24.29 2.85 -1.94
CA ASP A 283 24.89 4.15 -2.19
C ASP A 283 24.23 4.85 -3.41
N ARG A 284 24.60 6.10 -3.63
CA ARG A 284 24.04 6.89 -4.73
C ARG A 284 24.34 6.28 -6.11
N GLN A 285 25.52 5.73 -6.32
CA GLN A 285 25.93 5.18 -7.62
C GLN A 285 25.14 3.90 -7.91
N THR A 286 25.09 2.99 -6.95
CA THR A 286 24.27 1.76 -7.04
C THR A 286 22.79 2.07 -7.30
N TRP A 287 22.25 3.10 -6.64
CA TRP A 287 20.87 3.55 -6.89
C TRP A 287 20.66 3.98 -8.35
N PHE A 288 21.60 4.77 -8.90
CA PHE A 288 21.54 5.26 -10.27
C PHE A 288 21.88 4.18 -11.32
N GLU A 289 22.73 3.22 -11.01
CA GLU A 289 23.00 2.06 -11.86
C GLU A 289 21.72 1.24 -12.08
N LEU A 290 20.99 0.94 -11.02
CA LEU A 290 19.70 0.27 -11.10
C LEU A 290 18.66 1.10 -11.86
N TYR A 291 18.62 2.41 -11.61
CA TYR A 291 17.71 3.33 -12.32
C TYR A 291 18.02 3.43 -13.81
N THR A 292 19.30 3.54 -14.18
CA THR A 292 19.78 3.55 -15.57
C THR A 292 19.43 2.24 -16.28
N ALA A 293 19.63 1.10 -15.61
CA ALA A 293 19.24 -0.19 -16.15
C ALA A 293 17.71 -0.32 -16.34
N ALA A 294 16.94 0.27 -15.42
CA ALA A 294 15.48 0.33 -15.54
C ALA A 294 15.01 1.21 -16.70
N LEU A 295 15.67 2.37 -16.90
CA LEU A 295 15.39 3.29 -18.01
C LEU A 295 15.82 2.73 -19.37
N GLY A 296 16.78 1.79 -19.42
CA GLY A 296 17.42 1.31 -20.64
C GLY A 296 18.30 2.37 -21.35
N ARG A 297 18.63 3.45 -20.66
CA ARG A 297 19.49 4.56 -21.13
C ARG A 297 20.07 5.34 -19.96
N GLU A 298 21.13 6.07 -20.18
CA GLU A 298 21.67 7.00 -19.18
C GLU A 298 20.64 8.09 -18.80
N VAL A 299 20.74 8.57 -17.57
CA VAL A 299 20.02 9.77 -17.15
C VAL A 299 20.51 10.98 -17.93
N ALA A 300 19.61 11.95 -18.20
CA ALA A 300 19.94 13.14 -18.98
C ALA A 300 20.82 14.12 -18.19
#